data_39a5c27d745e2dad86c7af301b8835e5
#
_entry.id   39a5c27d745e2dad86c7af301b8835e5
#
_cell.length_a   1.000
_cell.length_b   1.000
_cell.length_c   1.000
_cell.angle_alpha   90.00
_cell.angle_beta   90.00
_cell.angle_gamma   90.00
#
_symmetry.space_group_name_H-M   'P 1'
#
loop_
_entity.id
_entity.type
_entity.pdbx_description
1 polymer ?
#
loop_
_entity_poly.entity_id
_entity_poly.type
_entity_poly.pdbx_seq_one_letter_code
_entity_poly.pdbx_strand_id
1 'polypeptide(L)'
;HDGLVEMHPYGNPRVADIDDTDVGDVWEMRMLLEGWAVRKATPSLTKDALDQIEDALSCARRDALQGLYEAHLESDIAMHDMSMQAADDRLFNRLARLVGDRSIRIRSLVEAIADSDQVLTIVDEHCSILAALRVRDQELTYERLLAHLQAGMERTLAALEKIQENEE
;
A
#
# COMPACT_ATOMS: atom_id res chain seq x y z
N HIS A 1 -19.65 7.48 -6.64
CA HIS A 1 -19.17 8.87 -6.67
C HIS A 1 -17.93 9.06 -5.80
N ASP A 2 -16.98 8.14 -5.93
CA ASP A 2 -15.79 8.10 -5.05
C ASP A 2 -14.59 8.89 -5.65
N GLY A 3 -14.85 9.78 -6.62
CA GLY A 3 -13.82 10.62 -7.24
C GLY A 3 -12.87 9.88 -8.19
N LEU A 4 -13.13 8.60 -8.49
CA LEU A 4 -12.32 7.81 -9.40
C LEU A 4 -12.66 8.03 -10.89
N VAL A 5 -13.84 8.60 -11.16
CA VAL A 5 -14.35 8.85 -12.51
C VAL A 5 -14.97 10.23 -12.60
N GLU A 6 -14.53 10.99 -13.58
CA GLU A 6 -15.11 12.27 -13.96
C GLU A 6 -16.22 12.07 -14.99
N MET A 7 -17.38 12.69 -14.71
CA MET A 7 -18.54 12.67 -15.58
C MET A 7 -18.65 14.01 -16.31
N HIS A 8 -18.44 14.00 -17.61
CA HIS A 8 -18.64 15.18 -18.45
C HIS A 8 -20.09 15.25 -18.95
N PRO A 9 -20.75 16.40 -18.90
CA PRO A 9 -22.20 16.56 -19.25
C PRO A 9 -22.57 16.08 -20.65
N TYR A 10 -21.63 15.97 -21.57
CA TYR A 10 -21.83 15.55 -22.97
C TYR A 10 -20.70 14.64 -23.48
N GLY A 11 -19.91 14.03 -22.57
CA GLY A 11 -18.78 13.17 -22.92
C GLY A 11 -18.85 11.78 -22.27
N ASN A 12 -17.94 10.90 -22.68
CA ASN A 12 -17.76 9.63 -22.02
C ASN A 12 -17.12 9.85 -20.63
N PRO A 13 -17.46 9.01 -19.64
CA PRO A 13 -16.76 9.00 -18.36
C PRO A 13 -15.25 8.86 -18.57
N ARG A 14 -14.47 9.65 -17.88
CA ARG A 14 -13.00 9.53 -17.86
C ARG A 14 -12.54 9.12 -16.47
N VAL A 15 -11.47 8.35 -16.40
CA VAL A 15 -10.77 8.12 -15.14
C VAL A 15 -10.18 9.47 -14.71
N ALA A 16 -10.45 9.89 -13.47
CA ALA A 16 -9.94 11.16 -12.95
C ALA A 16 -8.40 11.15 -12.94
N ASP A 17 -7.76 12.27 -13.23
CA ASP A 17 -6.31 12.37 -13.08
C ASP A 17 -5.89 12.24 -11.62
N ILE A 18 -4.64 11.92 -11.36
CA ILE A 18 -4.04 11.87 -10.03
C ILE A 18 -3.02 12.99 -9.95
N ASP A 19 -3.15 13.86 -8.97
CA ASP A 19 -2.20 14.91 -8.70
C ASP A 19 -1.46 14.70 -7.36
N ASP A 20 -0.49 15.56 -7.06
CA ASP A 20 0.32 15.48 -5.84
C ASP A 20 -0.54 15.65 -4.58
N THR A 21 -1.61 16.43 -4.64
CA THR A 21 -2.55 16.62 -3.53
C THR A 21 -3.32 15.33 -3.25
N ASP A 22 -3.80 14.65 -4.29
CA ASP A 22 -4.45 13.34 -4.17
C ASP A 22 -3.53 12.30 -3.50
N VAL A 23 -2.25 12.29 -3.91
CA VAL A 23 -1.25 11.41 -3.29
C VAL A 23 -1.06 11.75 -1.83
N GLY A 24 -0.84 13.02 -1.49
CA GLY A 24 -0.67 13.47 -0.11
C GLY A 24 -1.85 13.06 0.78
N ASP A 25 -3.07 13.39 0.37
CA ASP A 25 -4.30 13.08 1.10
C ASP A 25 -4.48 11.58 1.34
N VAL A 26 -4.26 10.75 0.31
CA VAL A 26 -4.41 9.29 0.42
C VAL A 26 -3.35 8.70 1.37
N TRP A 27 -2.09 9.14 1.26
CA TRP A 27 -1.03 8.62 2.11
C TRP A 27 -1.18 9.06 3.58
N GLU A 28 -1.61 10.29 3.84
CA GLU A 28 -1.93 10.75 5.20
C GLU A 28 -3.07 9.91 5.82
N MET A 29 -4.13 9.66 5.06
CA MET A 29 -5.22 8.82 5.52
C MET A 29 -4.80 7.36 5.73
N ARG A 30 -3.92 6.81 4.90
CA ARG A 30 -3.32 5.49 5.13
C ARG A 30 -2.55 5.45 6.46
N MET A 31 -1.67 6.42 6.70
CA MET A 31 -0.89 6.48 7.94
C MET A 31 -1.80 6.50 9.19
N LEU A 32 -2.91 7.25 9.15
CA LEU A 32 -3.88 7.30 10.24
C LEU A 32 -4.63 5.98 10.42
N LEU A 33 -5.21 5.45 9.34
CA LEU A 33 -6.04 4.26 9.40
C LEU A 33 -5.23 2.99 9.65
N GLU A 34 -4.18 2.78 8.89
CA GLU A 34 -3.34 1.59 9.01
C GLU A 34 -2.52 1.61 10.31
N GLY A 35 -2.04 2.78 10.73
CA GLY A 35 -1.34 2.93 12.00
C GLY A 35 -2.21 2.60 13.21
N TRP A 36 -3.50 2.99 13.19
CA TRP A 36 -4.46 2.57 14.21
C TRP A 36 -4.77 1.07 14.12
N ALA A 37 -5.00 0.57 12.90
CA ALA A 37 -5.34 -0.83 12.69
C ALA A 37 -4.23 -1.79 13.11
N VAL A 38 -2.99 -1.50 12.75
CA VAL A 38 -1.85 -2.38 13.06
C VAL A 38 -1.61 -2.49 14.56
N ARG A 39 -1.73 -1.40 15.32
CA ARG A 39 -1.66 -1.47 16.79
C ARG A 39 -2.75 -2.37 17.36
N LYS A 40 -3.99 -2.21 16.89
CA LYS A 40 -5.12 -3.02 17.34
C LYS A 40 -4.98 -4.49 16.93
N ALA A 41 -4.50 -4.77 15.73
CA ALA A 41 -4.40 -6.12 15.16
C ALA A 41 -3.20 -6.92 15.71
N THR A 42 -2.07 -6.29 15.96
CA THR A 42 -0.80 -6.95 16.33
C THR A 42 -0.94 -8.02 17.42
N PRO A 43 -1.70 -7.82 18.53
CA PRO A 43 -1.84 -8.85 19.56
C PRO A 43 -2.66 -10.08 19.12
N SER A 44 -3.57 -9.92 18.15
CA SER A 44 -4.59 -10.91 17.80
C SER A 44 -4.33 -11.65 16.48
N LEU A 45 -3.39 -11.18 15.64
CA LEU A 45 -3.05 -11.83 14.38
C LEU A 45 -2.62 -13.29 14.62
N THR A 46 -3.17 -14.21 13.83
CA THR A 46 -2.84 -15.62 13.95
C THR A 46 -1.47 -15.93 13.35
N LYS A 47 -0.84 -17.03 13.80
CA LYS A 47 0.40 -17.50 13.16
C LYS A 47 0.19 -17.78 11.68
N ASP A 48 -0.92 -18.42 11.34
CA ASP A 48 -1.24 -18.78 9.95
C ASP A 48 -1.36 -17.54 9.04
N ALA A 49 -1.97 -16.44 9.53
CA ALA A 49 -2.03 -15.19 8.79
C ALA A 49 -0.62 -14.60 8.55
N LEU A 50 0.24 -14.63 9.55
CA LEU A 50 1.63 -14.16 9.41
C LEU A 50 2.47 -15.06 8.49
N ASP A 51 2.23 -16.36 8.51
CA ASP A 51 2.91 -17.32 7.61
C ASP A 51 2.47 -17.11 6.14
N GLN A 52 1.18 -16.84 5.89
CA GLN A 52 0.68 -16.51 4.55
C GLN A 52 1.34 -15.25 3.98
N ILE A 53 1.52 -14.21 4.81
CA ILE A 53 2.24 -12.99 4.38
C ILE A 53 3.71 -13.30 4.08
N GLU A 54 4.37 -14.10 4.91
CA GLU A 54 5.78 -14.48 4.66
C GLU A 54 5.93 -15.23 3.34
N ASP A 55 5.01 -16.15 3.03
CA ASP A 55 5.00 -16.88 1.77
C ASP A 55 4.79 -15.93 0.57
N ALA A 56 3.86 -14.98 0.69
CA ALA A 56 3.60 -13.97 -0.35
C ALA A 56 4.82 -13.07 -0.59
N LEU A 57 5.47 -12.57 0.47
CA LEU A 57 6.68 -11.75 0.37
C LEU A 57 7.85 -12.55 -0.22
N SER A 58 7.97 -13.83 0.11
CA SER A 58 8.99 -14.72 -0.45
C SER A 58 8.77 -14.95 -1.95
N CYS A 59 7.51 -15.04 -2.39
CA CYS A 59 7.14 -15.12 -3.79
C CYS A 59 7.50 -13.82 -4.51
N ALA A 60 7.04 -12.68 -4.00
CA ALA A 60 7.32 -11.36 -4.57
C ALA A 60 8.83 -11.09 -4.73
N ARG A 61 9.63 -11.46 -3.73
CA ARG A 61 11.10 -11.34 -3.80
C ARG A 61 11.70 -12.19 -4.91
N ARG A 62 11.28 -13.45 -5.02
CA ARG A 62 11.79 -14.36 -6.05
C ARG A 62 11.44 -13.88 -7.45
N ASP A 63 10.21 -13.38 -7.63
CA ASP A 63 9.71 -12.93 -8.92
C ASP A 63 10.35 -11.59 -9.32
N ALA A 64 10.55 -10.67 -8.37
CA ALA A 64 11.26 -9.41 -8.60
C ALA A 64 12.71 -9.64 -9.12
N LEU A 65 13.39 -10.65 -8.61
CA LEU A 65 14.73 -11.03 -9.11
C LEU A 65 14.71 -11.56 -10.56
N GLN A 66 13.54 -11.89 -11.10
CA GLN A 66 13.32 -12.31 -12.49
C GLN A 66 12.69 -11.20 -13.36
N GLY A 67 12.51 -10.00 -12.81
CA GLY A 67 11.84 -8.89 -13.47
C GLY A 67 10.32 -9.06 -13.60
N LEU A 68 9.70 -9.86 -12.72
CA LEU A 68 8.26 -10.08 -12.64
C LEU A 68 7.72 -9.39 -11.39
N TYR A 69 6.77 -8.46 -11.53
CA TYR A 69 6.31 -7.60 -10.44
C TYR A 69 4.86 -7.80 -10.02
N GLU A 70 4.09 -8.64 -10.72
CA GLU A 70 2.66 -8.89 -10.41
C GLU A 70 2.46 -9.43 -8.99
N ALA A 71 3.28 -10.42 -8.57
CA ALA A 71 3.23 -10.96 -7.21
C ALA A 71 3.61 -9.95 -6.12
N HIS A 72 4.37 -8.91 -6.48
CA HIS A 72 4.68 -7.81 -5.55
C HIS A 72 3.42 -7.03 -5.19
N LEU A 73 2.63 -6.57 -6.17
CA LEU A 73 1.39 -5.83 -5.91
C LEU A 73 0.40 -6.64 -5.08
N GLU A 74 0.25 -7.93 -5.37
CA GLU A 74 -0.60 -8.82 -4.59
C GLU A 74 -0.14 -8.96 -3.13
N SER A 75 1.17 -9.14 -2.91
CA SER A 75 1.74 -9.24 -1.55
C SER A 75 1.64 -7.94 -0.77
N ASP A 76 1.81 -6.80 -1.45
CA ASP A 76 1.68 -5.47 -0.89
C ASP A 76 0.23 -5.21 -0.42
N ILE A 77 -0.77 -5.48 -1.26
CA ILE A 77 -2.18 -5.38 -0.89
C ILE A 77 -2.49 -6.29 0.30
N ALA A 78 -2.07 -7.56 0.26
CA ALA A 78 -2.33 -8.53 1.32
C ALA A 78 -1.72 -8.10 2.67
N MET A 79 -0.51 -7.54 2.65
CA MET A 79 0.16 -7.05 3.86
C MET A 79 -0.62 -5.93 4.54
N HIS A 80 -1.08 -4.94 3.79
CA HIS A 80 -1.84 -3.81 4.32
C HIS A 80 -3.26 -4.23 4.75
N ASP A 81 -3.95 -5.04 3.95
CA ASP A 81 -5.32 -5.48 4.23
C ASP A 81 -5.43 -6.38 5.48
N MET A 82 -4.42 -7.20 5.76
CA MET A 82 -4.41 -8.09 6.93
C MET A 82 -4.65 -7.34 8.23
N SER A 83 -3.93 -6.23 8.45
CA SER A 83 -4.08 -5.41 9.65
C SER A 83 -5.44 -4.72 9.71
N MET A 84 -5.91 -4.25 8.56
CA MET A 84 -7.17 -3.53 8.42
C MET A 84 -8.37 -4.44 8.69
N GLN A 85 -8.37 -5.67 8.17
CA GLN A 85 -9.41 -6.65 8.40
C GLN A 85 -9.47 -7.11 9.87
N ALA A 86 -8.32 -7.26 10.53
CA ALA A 86 -8.25 -7.65 11.94
C ALA A 86 -8.75 -6.57 12.91
N ALA A 87 -8.93 -5.34 12.46
CA ALA A 87 -9.47 -4.25 13.28
C ALA A 87 -10.94 -4.45 13.66
N ASP A 88 -11.71 -5.22 12.89
CA ASP A 88 -13.12 -5.61 13.10
C ASP A 88 -14.03 -4.46 13.57
N ASP A 89 -14.01 -3.34 12.82
CA ASP A 89 -14.85 -2.17 13.05
C ASP A 89 -15.59 -1.77 11.77
N ARG A 90 -16.92 -1.68 11.87
CA ARG A 90 -17.78 -1.49 10.70
C ARG A 90 -17.59 -0.13 10.02
N LEU A 91 -17.42 0.94 10.80
CA LEU A 91 -17.19 2.28 10.25
C LEU A 91 -15.77 2.38 9.70
N PHE A 92 -14.80 1.88 10.46
CA PHE A 92 -13.41 1.79 10.04
C PHE A 92 -13.26 1.07 8.68
N ASN A 93 -13.87 -0.12 8.52
CA ASN A 93 -13.81 -0.90 7.29
C ASN A 93 -14.40 -0.18 6.07
N ARG A 94 -15.35 0.75 6.28
CA ARG A 94 -15.87 1.59 5.18
C ARG A 94 -14.86 2.66 4.76
N LEU A 95 -14.24 3.32 5.73
CA LEU A 95 -13.21 4.34 5.47
C LEU A 95 -11.96 3.70 4.85
N ALA A 96 -11.55 2.56 5.39
CA ALA A 96 -10.41 1.79 4.90
C ALA A 96 -10.57 1.39 3.43
N ARG A 97 -11.76 0.92 3.02
CA ARG A 97 -12.03 0.59 1.61
C ARG A 97 -11.95 1.82 0.72
N LEU A 98 -12.57 2.95 1.12
CA LEU A 98 -12.53 4.17 0.33
C LEU A 98 -11.10 4.66 0.06
N VAL A 99 -10.24 4.60 1.08
CA VAL A 99 -8.82 4.97 0.96
C VAL A 99 -8.04 3.89 0.20
N GLY A 100 -8.34 2.61 0.44
CA GLY A 100 -7.71 1.47 -0.22
C GLY A 100 -7.89 1.48 -1.73
N ASP A 101 -9.11 1.70 -2.22
CA ASP A 101 -9.41 1.75 -3.66
C ASP A 101 -8.59 2.85 -4.37
N ARG A 102 -8.47 4.04 -3.75
CA ARG A 102 -7.63 5.12 -4.26
C ARG A 102 -6.14 4.78 -4.19
N SER A 103 -5.72 4.19 -3.08
CA SER A 103 -4.33 3.78 -2.87
C SER A 103 -3.87 2.75 -3.90
N ILE A 104 -4.69 1.74 -4.23
CA ILE A 104 -4.36 0.73 -5.25
C ILE A 104 -4.09 1.41 -6.59
N ARG A 105 -4.95 2.35 -6.99
CA ARG A 105 -4.78 3.10 -8.23
C ARG A 105 -3.46 3.87 -8.28
N ILE A 106 -3.14 4.60 -7.20
CA ILE A 106 -1.90 5.38 -7.09
C ILE A 106 -0.68 4.43 -7.15
N ARG A 107 -0.71 3.32 -6.41
CA ARG A 107 0.39 2.35 -6.39
C ARG A 107 0.63 1.68 -7.74
N SER A 108 -0.43 1.41 -8.50
CA SER A 108 -0.31 0.87 -9.86
C SER A 108 0.48 1.77 -10.80
N LEU A 109 0.46 3.10 -10.61
CA LEU A 109 1.31 4.03 -11.37
C LEU A 109 2.79 3.85 -11.04
N VAL A 110 3.11 3.72 -9.76
CA VAL A 110 4.50 3.50 -9.31
C VAL A 110 5.02 2.17 -9.85
N GLU A 111 4.20 1.13 -9.80
CA GLU A 111 4.57 -0.21 -10.26
C GLU A 111 4.85 -0.26 -11.77
N ALA A 112 4.13 0.55 -12.55
CA ALA A 112 4.35 0.63 -14.00
C ALA A 112 5.76 1.12 -14.38
N ILE A 113 6.47 1.79 -13.47
CA ILE A 113 7.82 2.35 -13.69
C ILE A 113 8.84 1.82 -12.67
N ALA A 114 8.44 0.90 -11.79
CA ALA A 114 9.33 0.30 -10.80
C ALA A 114 10.38 -0.60 -11.46
N ASP A 115 11.56 -0.63 -10.87
CA ASP A 115 12.60 -1.60 -11.18
C ASP A 115 12.75 -2.65 -10.07
N SER A 116 13.59 -3.66 -10.32
CA SER A 116 13.83 -4.75 -9.36
C SER A 116 14.35 -4.25 -8.01
N ASP A 117 15.24 -3.25 -8.01
CA ASP A 117 15.85 -2.75 -6.77
C ASP A 117 14.81 -2.03 -5.90
N GLN A 118 13.92 -1.27 -6.52
CA GLN A 118 12.81 -0.61 -5.83
C GLN A 118 11.85 -1.64 -5.23
N VAL A 119 11.44 -2.65 -6.00
CA VAL A 119 10.55 -3.71 -5.52
C VAL A 119 11.20 -4.50 -4.37
N LEU A 120 12.48 -4.86 -4.48
CA LEU A 120 13.20 -5.56 -3.41
C LEU A 120 13.28 -4.71 -2.13
N THR A 121 13.47 -3.39 -2.26
CA THR A 121 13.46 -2.47 -1.13
C THR A 121 12.11 -2.48 -0.41
N ILE A 122 11.00 -2.43 -1.15
CA ILE A 122 9.64 -2.49 -0.57
C ILE A 122 9.39 -3.83 0.12
N VAL A 123 9.82 -4.94 -0.49
CA VAL A 123 9.72 -6.27 0.12
C VAL A 123 10.53 -6.36 1.43
N ASP A 124 11.72 -5.74 1.50
CA ASP A 124 12.52 -5.67 2.73
C ASP A 124 11.83 -4.85 3.82
N GLU A 125 11.21 -3.73 3.47
CA GLU A 125 10.39 -2.93 4.39
C GLU A 125 9.24 -3.77 4.97
N HIS A 126 8.51 -4.51 4.14
CA HIS A 126 7.43 -5.40 4.56
C HIS A 126 7.94 -6.56 5.44
N CYS A 127 9.07 -7.18 5.12
CA CYS A 127 9.69 -8.19 5.97
C CYS A 127 10.04 -7.63 7.35
N SER A 128 10.47 -6.36 7.41
CA SER A 128 10.74 -5.67 8.66
C SER A 128 9.48 -5.47 9.51
N ILE A 129 8.34 -5.09 8.89
CA ILE A 129 7.04 -4.99 9.57
C ILE A 129 6.60 -6.37 10.06
N LEU A 130 6.67 -7.39 9.21
CA LEU A 130 6.31 -8.78 9.56
C LEU A 130 7.12 -9.29 10.76
N ALA A 131 8.42 -8.98 10.83
CA ALA A 131 9.27 -9.36 11.96
C ALA A 131 8.79 -8.74 13.28
N ALA A 132 8.34 -7.48 13.28
CA ALA A 132 7.76 -6.82 14.45
C ALA A 132 6.40 -7.42 14.83
N LEU A 133 5.55 -7.75 13.84
CA LEU A 133 4.29 -8.45 14.05
C LEU A 133 4.49 -9.82 14.72
N ARG A 134 5.52 -10.57 14.30
CA ARG A 134 5.84 -11.90 14.87
C ARG A 134 6.25 -11.85 16.35
N VAL A 135 6.93 -10.80 16.77
CA VAL A 135 7.28 -10.60 18.17
C VAL A 135 6.19 -9.88 18.98
N ARG A 136 5.06 -9.55 18.35
CA ARG A 136 3.90 -8.89 18.97
C ARG A 136 4.21 -7.51 19.57
N ASP A 137 5.22 -6.83 19.07
CA ASP A 137 5.58 -5.48 19.49
C ASP A 137 4.74 -4.46 18.69
N GLN A 138 3.72 -3.92 19.33
CA GLN A 138 2.76 -2.98 18.71
C GLN A 138 3.43 -1.67 18.28
N GLU A 139 4.30 -1.11 19.13
CA GLU A 139 4.93 0.17 18.82
C GLU A 139 6.00 0.01 17.76
N LEU A 140 6.82 -1.02 17.83
CA LEU A 140 7.79 -1.31 16.77
C LEU A 140 7.12 -1.59 15.43
N THR A 141 5.99 -2.31 15.44
CA THR A 141 5.22 -2.57 14.21
C THR A 141 4.68 -1.28 13.63
N TYR A 142 4.12 -0.41 14.47
CA TYR A 142 3.62 0.89 14.07
C TYR A 142 4.72 1.79 13.49
N GLU A 143 5.87 1.90 14.18
CA GLU A 143 7.01 2.69 13.70
C GLU A 143 7.49 2.23 12.32
N ARG A 144 7.62 0.93 12.12
CA ARG A 144 8.06 0.36 10.82
C ARG A 144 7.03 0.56 9.73
N LEU A 145 5.74 0.41 10.05
CA LEU A 145 4.65 0.68 9.11
C LEU A 145 4.66 2.16 8.69
N LEU A 146 4.77 3.10 9.63
CA LEU A 146 4.81 4.52 9.29
C LEU A 146 6.03 4.88 8.43
N ALA A 147 7.20 4.35 8.74
CA ALA A 147 8.40 4.58 7.95
C ALA A 147 8.23 4.05 6.51
N HIS A 148 7.63 2.85 6.36
CA HIS A 148 7.29 2.28 5.06
C HIS A 148 6.30 3.16 4.28
N LEU A 149 5.21 3.60 4.92
CA LEU A 149 4.21 4.46 4.29
C LEU A 149 4.79 5.81 3.87
N GLN A 150 5.64 6.42 4.70
CA GLN A 150 6.33 7.66 4.38
C GLN A 150 7.24 7.50 3.15
N ALA A 151 8.07 6.45 3.12
CA ALA A 151 8.91 6.14 1.98
C ALA A 151 8.10 5.83 0.72
N GLY A 152 6.93 5.17 0.87
CA GLY A 152 5.98 4.92 -0.21
C GLY A 152 5.41 6.21 -0.81
N MET A 153 5.05 7.18 0.01
CA MET A 153 4.60 8.51 -0.43
C MET A 153 5.69 9.20 -1.26
N GLU A 154 6.91 9.25 -0.75
CA GLU A 154 8.05 9.89 -1.43
C GLU A 154 8.33 9.22 -2.79
N ARG A 155 8.30 7.88 -2.86
CA ARG A 155 8.45 7.13 -4.12
C ARG A 155 7.33 7.47 -5.10
N THR A 156 6.11 7.61 -4.62
CA THR A 156 4.93 7.93 -5.46
C THR A 156 5.03 9.33 -6.05
N LEU A 157 5.37 10.33 -5.25
CA LEU A 157 5.56 11.70 -5.74
C LEU A 157 6.68 11.77 -6.78
N ALA A 158 7.83 11.13 -6.52
CA ALA A 158 8.92 11.06 -7.49
C ALA A 158 8.54 10.31 -8.79
N ALA A 159 7.60 9.37 -8.72
CA ALA A 159 7.08 8.68 -9.89
C ALA A 159 6.17 9.58 -10.74
N LEU A 160 5.31 10.37 -10.08
CA LEU A 160 4.45 11.34 -10.78
C LEU A 160 5.26 12.41 -11.50
N GLU A 161 6.28 12.98 -10.86
CA GLU A 161 7.19 13.95 -11.48
C GLU A 161 7.79 13.38 -12.77
N LYS A 162 8.29 12.16 -12.76
CA LYS A 162 8.86 11.50 -13.95
C LYS A 162 7.84 11.26 -15.07
N ILE A 163 6.58 10.96 -14.72
CA ILE A 163 5.51 10.75 -15.71
C ILE A 163 5.19 12.08 -16.38
N GLN A 164 5.06 13.17 -15.61
CA GLN A 164 4.77 14.51 -16.13
C GLN A 164 5.89 15.03 -17.05
N GLU A 165 7.16 14.83 -16.67
CA GLU A 165 8.32 15.21 -17.50
C GLU A 165 8.38 14.47 -18.84
N ASN A 166 7.83 13.26 -18.94
CA ASN A 166 7.83 12.49 -20.18
C ASN A 166 6.66 12.82 -21.12
N GLU A 167 5.67 13.57 -20.65
CA GLU A 167 4.50 14.01 -21.45
C GLU A 167 4.68 15.41 -22.07
N GLU A 168 5.71 16.16 -21.66
CA GLU A 168 6.13 17.46 -22.24
C GLU A 168 7.14 17.29 -23.39
#